data_55a99665f1eed3d5bb108e4ab3607e65
#
_entry.id   55a99665f1eed3d5bb108e4ab3607e65
#
_cell.length_a   1.000
_cell.length_b   1.000
_cell.length_c   1.000
_cell.angle_alpha   90.00
_cell.angle_beta   90.00
_cell.angle_gamma   90.00
#
_symmetry.space_group_name_H-M   'P 1'
#
loop_
_entity.id
_entity.type
_entity.pdbx_description
1 polymer ?
#
loop_
_entity_poly.entity_id
_entity_poly.type
_entity_poly.pdbx_seq_one_letter_code
_entity_poly.pdbx_strand_id
1 'polypeptide(L)'
;MPTAITSCPPKLDFDRISAISASTGLPLVLHGGSGLSDHDFREAVSRGICKVNIFTDIDKAGKRGIEKGLAAGAGTMMGLIPYEIQEMKAVVREKLTLFGSVNRA
;
A
#
# COMPACT_ATOMS: atom_id res chain seq x y z
N MET A 1 -4.30 -17.57 -13.05
CA MET A 1 -2.87 -17.36 -13.33
C MET A 1 -2.11 -17.37 -12.02
N PRO A 2 -1.17 -18.28 -11.87
CA PRO A 2 -0.32 -18.21 -10.71
C PRO A 2 0.50 -16.92 -10.79
N THR A 3 0.37 -16.07 -9.80
CA THR A 3 1.29 -14.96 -9.62
C THR A 3 2.68 -15.55 -9.41
N ALA A 4 3.62 -15.14 -10.22
CA ALA A 4 5.01 -15.49 -9.98
C ALA A 4 5.38 -14.97 -8.60
N ILE A 5 5.58 -15.88 -7.65
CA ILE A 5 6.14 -15.54 -6.36
C ILE A 5 7.63 -15.28 -6.62
N THR A 6 7.96 -14.01 -6.81
CA THR A 6 9.36 -13.63 -6.85
C THR A 6 9.90 -13.75 -5.43
N SER A 7 10.91 -14.58 -5.25
CA SER A 7 11.60 -14.73 -3.98
C SER A 7 12.39 -13.48 -3.57
N CYS A 8 12.52 -12.50 -4.47
CA CYS A 8 13.21 -11.23 -4.21
C CYS A 8 12.20 -10.10 -4.02
N PRO A 9 12.41 -9.23 -3.00
CA PRO A 9 11.60 -8.02 -2.88
C PRO A 9 11.77 -7.12 -4.11
N PRO A 10 10.74 -6.40 -4.53
CA PRO A 10 10.86 -5.46 -5.64
C PRO A 10 11.89 -4.39 -5.34
N LYS A 11 12.68 -4.04 -6.34
CA LYS A 11 13.69 -2.99 -6.23
C LYS A 11 13.38 -1.88 -7.21
N LEU A 12 13.21 -0.65 -6.68
CA LEU A 12 12.98 0.52 -7.50
C LEU A 12 14.29 1.12 -8.00
N ASP A 13 14.27 1.58 -9.23
CA ASP A 13 15.35 2.35 -9.83
C ASP A 13 15.01 3.85 -9.66
N PHE A 14 15.47 4.45 -8.58
CA PHE A 14 15.16 5.83 -8.23
C PHE A 14 15.72 6.85 -9.22
N ASP A 15 16.89 6.59 -9.77
CA ASP A 15 17.50 7.48 -10.77
C ASP A 15 16.68 7.50 -12.05
N ARG A 16 16.13 6.35 -12.44
CA ARG A 16 15.24 6.25 -13.58
C ARG A 16 13.92 6.99 -13.35
N ILE A 17 13.36 6.90 -12.15
CA ILE A 17 12.15 7.66 -11.78
C ILE A 17 12.41 9.15 -11.95
N SER A 18 13.54 9.65 -11.43
CA SER A 18 13.93 11.06 -11.57
C SER A 18 14.12 11.46 -13.04
N ALA A 19 14.75 10.60 -13.83
CA ALA A 19 14.98 10.86 -15.27
C ALA A 19 13.66 10.94 -16.05
N ILE A 20 12.72 10.04 -15.79
CA ILE A 20 11.40 10.04 -16.42
C ILE A 20 10.63 11.31 -16.02
N SER A 21 10.63 11.65 -14.74
CA SER A 21 9.96 12.85 -14.25
C SER A 21 10.50 14.11 -14.90
N ALA A 22 11.82 14.25 -14.96
CA ALA A 22 12.48 15.40 -15.59
C ALA A 22 12.23 15.48 -17.11
N SER A 23 12.24 14.32 -17.77
CA SER A 23 12.07 14.23 -19.23
C SER A 23 10.65 14.51 -19.68
N THR A 24 9.65 14.10 -18.93
CA THR A 24 8.23 14.22 -19.30
C THR A 24 7.55 15.44 -18.71
N GLY A 25 7.99 15.90 -17.54
CA GLY A 25 7.29 16.93 -16.76
C GLY A 25 5.92 16.52 -16.27
N LEU A 26 5.59 15.22 -16.31
CA LEU A 26 4.29 14.69 -15.96
C LEU A 26 4.29 14.06 -14.57
N PRO A 27 3.13 14.09 -13.86
CA PRO A 27 2.97 13.31 -12.64
C PRO A 27 3.12 11.82 -12.94
N LEU A 28 3.83 11.11 -12.08
CA LEU A 28 4.06 9.67 -12.24
C LEU A 28 3.20 8.85 -11.29
N VAL A 29 2.82 7.66 -11.72
CA VAL A 29 2.05 6.69 -10.94
C VAL A 29 2.92 5.48 -10.66
N LEU A 30 2.96 5.04 -9.41
CA LEU A 30 3.61 3.79 -9.01
C LEU A 30 2.55 2.69 -8.88
N HIS A 31 2.64 1.68 -9.74
CA HIS A 31 1.83 0.48 -9.66
C HIS A 31 2.55 -0.60 -8.86
N GLY A 32 1.76 -1.48 -8.22
CA GLY A 32 2.32 -2.63 -7.54
C GLY A 32 3.21 -2.26 -6.35
N GLY A 33 2.82 -1.25 -5.59
CA GLY A 33 3.60 -0.73 -4.47
C GLY A 33 3.67 -1.63 -3.24
N SER A 34 2.89 -2.70 -3.19
CA SER A 34 2.91 -3.62 -2.06
C SER A 34 4.25 -4.35 -1.95
N GLY A 35 4.77 -4.46 -0.73
CA GLY A 35 6.06 -5.10 -0.48
C GLY A 35 7.26 -4.17 -0.50
N LEU A 36 7.07 -2.90 -0.83
CA LEU A 36 8.13 -1.89 -0.74
C LEU A 36 8.28 -1.42 0.70
N SER A 37 9.51 -1.02 1.07
CA SER A 37 9.78 -0.43 2.38
C SER A 37 9.23 1.00 2.47
N ASP A 38 9.08 1.49 3.69
CA ASP A 38 8.70 2.89 3.93
C ASP A 38 9.70 3.87 3.31
N HIS A 39 10.99 3.54 3.38
CA HIS A 39 12.05 4.32 2.75
C HIS A 39 11.84 4.39 1.23
N ASP A 40 11.52 3.26 0.60
CA ASP A 40 11.29 3.20 -0.86
C ASP A 40 10.13 4.09 -1.28
N PHE A 41 9.05 4.10 -0.52
CA PHE A 41 7.90 4.98 -0.80
C PHE A 41 8.27 6.45 -0.67
N ARG A 42 8.97 6.82 0.40
CA ARG A 42 9.38 8.21 0.62
C ARG A 42 10.31 8.69 -0.50
N GLU A 43 11.26 7.85 -0.87
CA GLU A 43 12.21 8.17 -1.93
C GLU A 43 11.50 8.30 -3.28
N ALA A 44 10.59 7.38 -3.61
CA ALA A 44 9.81 7.44 -4.84
C ALA A 44 8.96 8.72 -4.93
N VAL A 45 8.28 9.08 -3.85
CA VAL A 45 7.50 10.32 -3.78
C VAL A 45 8.39 11.55 -3.98
N SER A 46 9.57 11.58 -3.37
CA SER A 46 10.53 12.68 -3.53
C SER A 46 11.04 12.82 -4.96
N ARG A 47 11.00 11.74 -5.75
CA ARG A 47 11.49 11.68 -7.13
C ARG A 47 10.44 11.94 -8.21
N GLY A 48 9.17 12.16 -7.83
CA GLY A 48 8.12 12.51 -8.78
C GLY A 48 6.92 11.59 -8.84
N ILE A 49 6.88 10.55 -8.00
CA ILE A 49 5.67 9.72 -7.88
C ILE A 49 4.59 10.53 -7.17
N CYS A 50 3.45 10.70 -7.84
CA CYS A 50 2.31 11.49 -7.33
C CYS A 50 1.12 10.63 -6.94
N LYS A 51 1.06 9.38 -7.39
CA LYS A 51 -0.01 8.44 -7.08
C LYS A 51 0.58 7.05 -6.87
N VAL A 52 0.12 6.37 -5.84
CA VAL A 52 0.53 4.99 -5.55
C VAL A 52 -0.70 4.10 -5.50
N ASN A 53 -0.65 2.97 -6.20
CA ASN A 53 -1.70 1.97 -6.16
C ASN A 53 -1.29 0.86 -5.20
N ILE A 54 -2.11 0.65 -4.17
CA ILE A 54 -1.90 -0.37 -3.15
C ILE A 54 -3.13 -1.29 -3.11
N PHE A 55 -2.92 -2.58 -3.20
CA PHE A 55 -3.99 -3.57 -3.05
C PHE A 55 -3.63 -4.64 -2.02
N THR A 56 -2.53 -5.34 -2.22
CA THR A 56 -2.17 -6.53 -1.44
C THR A 56 -2.06 -6.25 0.06
N ASP A 57 -1.51 -5.12 0.45
CA ASP A 57 -1.37 -4.77 1.87
C ASP A 57 -2.74 -4.57 2.54
N ILE A 58 -3.69 -3.96 1.82
CA ILE A 58 -5.05 -3.75 2.32
C ILE A 58 -5.81 -5.07 2.36
N ASP A 59 -5.66 -5.91 1.34
CA ASP A 59 -6.26 -7.24 1.29
C ASP A 59 -5.79 -8.12 2.45
N LYS A 60 -4.50 -8.16 2.70
CA LYS A 60 -3.92 -8.88 3.85
C LYS A 60 -4.41 -8.32 5.18
N ALA A 61 -4.58 -7.01 5.28
CA ALA A 61 -5.13 -6.38 6.48
C ALA A 61 -6.56 -6.85 6.75
N GLY A 62 -7.39 -6.94 5.71
CA GLY A 62 -8.74 -7.48 5.81
C GLY A 62 -8.75 -8.90 6.36
N LYS A 63 -7.86 -9.75 5.85
CA LYS A 63 -7.70 -11.12 6.34
C LYS A 63 -7.32 -11.15 7.82
N ARG A 64 -6.35 -10.33 8.24
CA ARG A 64 -5.98 -10.25 9.66
C ARG A 64 -7.16 -9.83 10.53
N GLY A 65 -7.98 -8.90 10.04
CA GLY A 65 -9.19 -8.48 10.73
C GLY A 65 -10.16 -9.63 10.94
N ILE A 66 -10.40 -10.41 9.90
CA ILE A 66 -11.27 -11.59 9.99
C ILE A 66 -10.72 -12.60 10.99
N GLU A 67 -9.41 -12.86 10.97
CA GLU A 67 -8.76 -13.77 11.93
C GLU A 67 -8.93 -13.27 13.37
N LYS A 68 -8.78 -11.97 13.62
CA LYS A 68 -9.01 -11.35 14.93
C LYS A 68 -10.46 -11.49 15.37
N GLY A 69 -11.40 -11.27 14.47
CA GLY A 69 -12.82 -11.42 14.75
C GLY A 69 -13.20 -12.85 15.12
N LEU A 70 -12.66 -13.83 14.41
CA LEU A 70 -12.85 -15.25 14.74
C LEU A 70 -12.27 -15.58 16.12
N ALA A 71 -11.07 -15.11 16.42
CA ALA A 71 -10.43 -15.31 17.72
C ALA A 71 -11.21 -14.65 18.87
N ALA A 72 -11.89 -13.55 18.59
CA ALA A 72 -12.74 -12.84 19.56
C ALA A 72 -14.13 -13.48 19.73
N GLY A 73 -14.45 -14.53 18.98
CA GLY A 73 -15.70 -15.26 19.09
C GLY A 73 -16.83 -14.77 18.19
N ALA A 74 -16.54 -13.94 17.19
CA ALA A 74 -17.56 -13.52 16.23
C ALA A 74 -18.10 -14.74 15.46
N GLY A 75 -19.42 -14.95 15.52
CA GLY A 75 -20.07 -16.13 14.96
C GLY A 75 -20.76 -15.91 13.63
N THR A 76 -20.74 -14.70 13.09
CA THR A 76 -21.41 -14.33 11.84
C THR A 76 -20.54 -13.41 11.00
N MET A 77 -20.83 -13.33 9.70
CA MET A 77 -20.17 -12.35 8.81
C MET A 77 -20.39 -10.93 9.29
N MET A 78 -21.59 -10.60 9.75
CA MET A 78 -21.87 -9.26 10.30
C MET A 78 -21.01 -8.95 11.52
N GLY A 79 -20.72 -9.94 12.34
CA GLY A 79 -19.81 -9.77 13.48
C GLY A 79 -18.34 -9.64 13.10
N LEU A 80 -17.94 -10.18 11.93
CA LEU A 80 -16.57 -10.10 11.44
C LEU A 80 -16.26 -8.78 10.73
N ILE A 81 -17.24 -8.17 10.07
CA ILE A 81 -17.04 -6.95 9.28
C ILE A 81 -16.37 -5.81 10.05
N PRO A 82 -16.75 -5.48 11.29
CA PRO A 82 -16.08 -4.41 12.04
C PRO A 82 -14.57 -4.65 12.23
N TYR A 83 -14.18 -5.89 12.45
CA TYR A 83 -12.75 -6.26 12.60
C TYR A 83 -11.99 -6.08 11.28
N GLU A 84 -12.59 -6.52 10.18
CA GLU A 84 -12.04 -6.34 8.83
C GLU A 84 -11.81 -4.86 8.52
N ILE A 85 -12.84 -4.05 8.70
CA ILE A 85 -12.80 -2.61 8.44
C ILE A 85 -11.72 -1.94 9.28
N GLN A 86 -11.62 -2.27 10.55
CA GLN A 86 -10.65 -1.65 11.46
C GLN A 86 -9.20 -1.89 11.01
N GLU A 87 -8.88 -3.12 10.61
CA GLU A 87 -7.53 -3.46 10.14
C GLU A 87 -7.20 -2.79 8.80
N MET A 88 -8.14 -2.82 7.86
CA MET A 88 -7.97 -2.16 6.56
C MET A 88 -7.80 -0.66 6.71
N LYS A 89 -8.61 -0.04 7.57
CA LYS A 89 -8.56 1.39 7.85
C LYS A 89 -7.22 1.80 8.47
N ALA A 90 -6.67 0.98 9.37
CA ALA A 90 -5.38 1.25 9.98
C ALA A 90 -4.26 1.26 8.93
N VAL A 91 -4.26 0.33 7.98
CA VAL A 91 -3.29 0.29 6.89
C VAL A 91 -3.43 1.50 5.97
N VAL A 92 -4.65 1.88 5.60
CA VAL A 92 -4.89 3.06 4.76
C VAL A 92 -4.38 4.33 5.44
N ARG A 93 -4.64 4.51 6.74
CA ARG A 93 -4.13 5.66 7.50
C ARG A 93 -2.61 5.71 7.51
N GLU A 94 -1.97 4.56 7.74
CA GLU A 94 -0.52 4.45 7.71
C GLU A 94 0.05 4.87 6.35
N LYS A 95 -0.55 4.39 5.25
CA LYS A 95 -0.11 4.75 3.89
C LYS A 95 -0.33 6.23 3.58
N LEU A 96 -1.46 6.80 3.97
CA LEU A 96 -1.72 8.23 3.78
C LEU A 96 -0.67 9.09 4.47
N THR A 97 -0.27 8.72 5.67
CA THR A 97 0.79 9.42 6.41
C THR A 97 2.13 9.25 5.71
N LEU A 98 2.46 8.03 5.33
CA LEU A 98 3.72 7.68 4.65
C LEU A 98 3.90 8.45 3.34
N PHE A 99 2.82 8.59 2.56
CA PHE A 99 2.86 9.27 1.26
C PHE A 99 2.78 10.79 1.38
N GLY A 100 2.62 11.33 2.57
CA GLY A 100 2.50 12.77 2.78
C GLY A 100 1.16 13.36 2.34
N SER A 101 0.11 12.54 2.30
CA SER A 101 -1.23 12.96 1.83
C SER A 101 -2.06 13.67 2.90
N VAL A 102 -1.64 13.59 4.16
CA VAL A 102 -2.37 14.18 5.29
C VAL A 102 -2.36 15.71 5.17
N ASN A 103 -3.54 16.33 5.34
CA ASN A 103 -3.74 17.79 5.25
C ASN A 103 -3.38 18.38 3.87
N ARG A 104 -3.57 17.61 2.82
CA ARG A 104 -3.31 18.03 1.44
C ARG A 104 -4.57 18.19 0.58
N ALA A 105 -5.72 18.22 1.20
CA ALA A 105 -6.98 18.45 0.48
C ALA A 105 -7.12 19.89 0.00
#